data_0f69ad2834d06914b974dc8b47d287f9
#
_entry.id   0f69ad2834d06914b974dc8b47d287f9
#
_cell.length_a   1.000
_cell.length_b   1.000
_cell.length_c   1.000
_cell.angle_alpha   90.00
_cell.angle_beta   90.00
_cell.angle_gamma   90.00
#
_symmetry.space_group_name_H-M   'P 1'
#
loop_
_entity.id
_entity.type
_entity.pdbx_description
1 polymer ?
#
loop_
_entity_poly.entity_id
_entity_poly.type
_entity_poly.pdbx_seq_one_letter_code
_entity_poly.pdbx_strand_id
1 'polypeptide(L)'
;QGLVYVTSNTILFWRYSGWKPTLHISFKPLKSMINFSCKILITNIFSNINNNMLTVILGRFYSQEEVGYFNQANKWTSMGYSTILGTINGIAQPVLRNVSEDTERQCRVFRKMLRFTAFISFPALFGLSLIAPELITITITDKWNESAIIMQILCIGSAFLPIQNL
;
A
#
# COMPACT_ATOMS: atom_id res chain seq x y z
N GLN A 1 2.64 15.83 19.49
CA GLN A 1 2.85 14.41 19.85
C GLN A 1 4.01 13.80 19.03
N GLY A 2 4.10 14.04 17.70
CA GLY A 2 5.18 13.48 16.87
C GLY A 2 6.59 13.88 17.27
N LEU A 3 6.82 15.14 17.65
CA LEU A 3 8.14 15.63 18.08
C LEU A 3 8.61 14.95 19.38
N VAL A 4 7.72 14.76 20.34
CA VAL A 4 8.04 14.08 21.61
C VAL A 4 8.42 12.62 21.37
N TYR A 5 7.69 11.94 20.50
CA TYR A 5 7.96 10.55 20.13
C TYR A 5 9.33 10.40 19.45
N VAL A 6 9.63 11.26 18.47
CA VAL A 6 10.91 11.24 17.75
C VAL A 6 12.08 11.54 18.67
N THR A 7 11.98 12.58 19.53
CA THR A 7 13.05 12.94 20.47
C THR A 7 13.29 11.85 21.52
N SER A 8 12.23 11.26 22.08
CA SER A 8 12.34 10.15 23.04
C SER A 8 13.02 8.94 22.41
N ASN A 9 12.61 8.53 21.20
CA ASN A 9 13.24 7.41 20.50
C ASN A 9 14.70 7.69 20.16
N THR A 10 15.06 8.91 19.78
CA THR A 10 16.44 9.27 19.46
C THR A 10 17.33 9.21 20.70
N ILE A 11 16.84 9.73 21.84
CA ILE A 11 17.59 9.69 23.11
C ILE A 11 17.77 8.26 23.59
N LEU A 12 16.72 7.44 23.54
CA LEU A 12 16.79 6.03 23.91
C LEU A 12 17.75 5.25 23.01
N PHE A 13 17.69 5.50 21.71
CA PHE A 13 18.59 4.89 20.74
C PHE A 13 20.05 5.23 21.04
N TRP A 14 20.38 6.49 21.30
CA TRP A 14 21.74 6.90 21.64
C TRP A 14 22.24 6.32 22.97
N ARG A 15 21.36 6.10 23.92
CA ARG A 15 21.72 5.58 25.24
C ARG A 15 21.95 4.06 25.22
N TYR A 16 21.19 3.32 24.39
CA TYR A 16 21.22 1.85 24.39
C TYR A 16 21.99 1.25 23.21
N SER A 17 22.14 2.00 22.12
CA SER A 17 22.80 1.52 20.92
C SER A 17 24.25 1.89 20.94
N GLY A 18 25.23 1.45 21.42
CA GLY A 18 26.68 1.83 21.43
C GLY A 18 27.19 2.62 20.19
N TRP A 19 26.29 3.03 19.30
CA TRP A 19 26.57 3.81 18.09
C TRP A 19 26.50 5.31 18.41
N LYS A 20 27.60 6.03 18.07
CA LYS A 20 27.65 7.50 18.17
C LYS A 20 27.70 8.10 16.76
N PRO A 21 26.90 9.13 16.47
CA PRO A 21 26.99 9.83 15.19
C PRO A 21 28.37 10.48 15.03
N THR A 22 29.06 10.15 13.97
CA THR A 22 30.31 10.80 13.58
C THR A 22 30.04 11.85 12.51
N LEU A 23 30.63 13.01 12.63
CA LEU A 23 30.54 14.08 11.61
C LEU A 23 31.36 13.79 10.34
N HIS A 24 31.93 12.59 10.22
CA HIS A 24 32.69 12.22 9.06
C HIS A 24 31.77 11.86 7.89
N ILE A 25 31.50 12.83 7.03
CA ILE A 25 30.65 12.65 5.86
C ILE A 25 31.49 12.11 4.72
N SER A 26 31.26 10.85 4.34
CA SER A 26 31.86 10.22 3.18
C SER A 26 30.90 10.28 1.99
N PHE A 27 31.29 10.97 0.92
CA PHE A 27 30.47 11.10 -0.30
C PHE A 27 30.58 9.89 -1.24
N LYS A 28 31.55 8.98 -1.02
CA LYS A 28 31.73 7.78 -1.87
C LYS A 28 30.50 6.85 -1.89
N PRO A 29 29.96 6.41 -0.73
CA PRO A 29 28.75 5.57 -0.74
C PRO A 29 27.52 6.34 -1.26
N LEU A 30 27.44 7.66 -1.02
CA LEU A 30 26.34 8.48 -1.53
C LEU A 30 26.31 8.46 -3.07
N LYS A 31 27.44 8.61 -3.73
CA LYS A 31 27.55 8.59 -5.20
C LYS A 31 27.15 7.25 -5.80
N SER A 32 27.48 6.14 -5.15
CA SER A 32 27.07 4.80 -5.62
C SER A 32 25.56 4.55 -5.46
N MET A 33 24.95 5.14 -4.42
CA MET A 33 23.52 5.00 -4.15
C MET A 33 22.65 5.95 -4.95
N ILE A 34 23.17 7.12 -5.38
CA ILE A 34 22.38 8.13 -6.12
C ILE A 34 21.78 7.53 -7.38
N ASN A 35 22.52 6.78 -8.16
CA ASN A 35 22.02 6.20 -9.41
C ASN A 35 20.85 5.23 -9.17
N PHE A 36 20.91 4.42 -8.13
CA PHE A 36 19.83 3.52 -7.72
C PHE A 36 18.64 4.32 -7.17
N SER A 37 18.89 5.29 -6.29
CA SER A 37 17.86 6.13 -5.70
C SER A 37 17.12 6.99 -6.72
N CYS A 38 17.83 7.54 -7.73
CA CYS A 38 17.19 8.28 -8.82
C CYS A 38 16.24 7.41 -9.65
N LYS A 39 16.61 6.16 -9.92
CA LYS A 39 15.72 5.21 -10.62
C LYS A 39 14.44 4.95 -9.82
N ILE A 40 14.58 4.70 -8.53
CA ILE A 40 13.43 4.51 -7.63
C ILE A 40 12.57 5.78 -7.57
N LEU A 41 13.19 6.94 -7.46
CA LEU A 41 12.49 8.22 -7.40
C LEU A 41 11.67 8.46 -8.68
N ILE A 42 12.25 8.24 -9.85
CA ILE A 42 11.54 8.34 -11.12
C ILE A 42 10.36 7.36 -11.18
N THR A 43 10.58 6.10 -10.81
CA THR A 43 9.51 5.09 -10.76
C THR A 43 8.39 5.51 -9.82
N ASN A 44 8.72 6.03 -8.64
CA ASN A 44 7.73 6.49 -7.67
C ASN A 44 6.94 7.71 -8.18
N ILE A 45 7.60 8.65 -8.88
CA ILE A 45 6.92 9.79 -9.51
C ILE A 45 5.92 9.29 -10.55
N PHE A 46 6.34 8.40 -11.46
CA PHE A 46 5.43 7.83 -12.47
C PHE A 46 4.27 7.06 -11.83
N SER A 47 4.54 6.27 -10.80
CA SER A 47 3.49 5.53 -10.06
C SER A 47 2.50 6.48 -9.40
N ASN A 48 2.97 7.56 -8.77
CA ASN A 48 2.10 8.56 -8.16
C ASN A 48 1.25 9.31 -9.19
N ILE A 49 1.84 9.69 -10.34
CA ILE A 49 1.10 10.31 -11.44
C ILE A 49 0.02 9.35 -11.93
N ASN A 50 0.38 8.09 -12.21
CA ASN A 50 -0.56 7.08 -12.69
C ASN A 50 -1.71 6.84 -11.70
N ASN A 51 -1.41 6.71 -10.41
CA ASN A 51 -2.41 6.47 -9.36
C ASN A 51 -3.37 7.66 -9.17
N ASN A 52 -2.91 8.89 -9.39
CA ASN A 52 -3.74 10.09 -9.24
C ASN A 52 -4.32 10.59 -10.57
N MET A 53 -3.92 10.02 -11.70
CA MET A 53 -4.36 10.46 -13.02
C MET A 53 -5.87 10.39 -13.18
N LEU A 54 -6.50 9.34 -12.67
CA LEU A 54 -7.95 9.20 -12.70
C LEU A 54 -8.65 10.31 -11.92
N THR A 55 -8.15 10.66 -10.73
CA THR A 55 -8.70 11.78 -9.93
C THR A 55 -8.56 13.12 -10.66
N VAL A 56 -7.43 13.34 -11.35
CA VAL A 56 -7.20 14.58 -12.13
C VAL A 56 -8.15 14.63 -13.32
N ILE A 57 -8.33 13.52 -14.04
CA ILE A 57 -9.27 13.41 -15.17
C ILE A 57 -10.70 13.65 -14.68
N LEU A 58 -11.11 12.98 -13.60
CA LEU A 58 -12.43 13.18 -13.01
C LEU A 58 -12.65 14.64 -12.60
N GLY A 59 -11.64 15.29 -11.98
CA GLY A 59 -11.73 16.70 -11.59
C GLY A 59 -11.84 17.68 -12.77
N ARG A 60 -11.52 17.26 -13.99
CA ARG A 60 -11.71 18.07 -15.21
C ARG A 60 -13.12 17.99 -15.78
N PHE A 61 -13.78 16.83 -15.66
CA PHE A 61 -15.05 16.55 -16.31
C PHE A 61 -16.25 16.49 -15.36
N TYR A 62 -16.01 16.32 -14.07
CA TYR A 62 -17.03 16.13 -13.03
C TYR A 62 -16.95 17.22 -11.97
N SER A 63 -18.00 17.32 -11.16
CA SER A 63 -18.07 18.30 -10.06
C SER A 63 -17.08 17.92 -8.95
N GLN A 64 -16.69 18.90 -8.13
CA GLN A 64 -15.83 18.66 -6.97
C GLN A 64 -16.43 17.68 -5.97
N GLU A 65 -17.75 17.64 -5.89
CA GLU A 65 -18.50 16.74 -5.01
C GLU A 65 -18.39 15.28 -5.46
N GLU A 66 -18.56 15.02 -6.76
CA GLU A 66 -18.41 13.68 -7.36
C GLU A 66 -16.98 13.14 -7.24
N VAL A 67 -15.98 14.01 -7.45
CA VAL A 67 -14.57 13.67 -7.21
C VAL A 67 -14.33 13.35 -5.73
N GLY A 68 -15.00 14.06 -4.82
CA GLY A 68 -14.99 13.78 -3.40
C GLY A 68 -15.51 12.37 -3.08
N TYR A 69 -16.65 11.99 -3.65
CA TYR A 69 -17.22 10.66 -3.49
C TYR A 69 -16.30 9.56 -3.99
N PHE A 70 -15.70 9.74 -5.16
CA PHE A 70 -14.71 8.82 -5.70
C PHE A 70 -13.47 8.67 -4.80
N ASN A 71 -12.90 9.79 -4.34
CA ASN A 71 -11.72 9.77 -3.49
C ASN A 71 -11.98 9.08 -2.15
N GLN A 72 -13.17 9.28 -1.58
CA GLN A 72 -13.56 8.64 -0.34
C GLN A 72 -13.72 7.12 -0.53
N ALA A 73 -14.43 6.71 -1.58
CA ALA A 73 -14.56 5.30 -1.95
C ALA A 73 -13.21 4.63 -2.19
N ASN A 74 -12.34 5.28 -2.96
CA ASN A 74 -10.99 4.79 -3.25
C ASN A 74 -10.11 4.66 -1.99
N LYS A 75 -10.23 5.60 -1.05
CA LYS A 75 -9.51 5.56 0.22
C LYS A 75 -9.88 4.31 1.05
N TRP A 76 -11.16 4.03 1.22
CA TRP A 76 -11.62 2.87 1.97
C TRP A 76 -11.27 1.56 1.30
N THR A 77 -11.45 1.47 -0.01
CA THR A 77 -11.03 0.31 -0.81
C THR A 77 -9.53 0.07 -0.69
N SER A 78 -8.72 1.15 -0.79
CA SER A 78 -7.27 1.08 -0.67
C SER A 78 -6.82 0.60 0.71
N MET A 79 -7.47 1.02 1.77
CA MET A 79 -7.20 0.52 3.13
C MET A 79 -7.46 -0.99 3.22
N GLY A 80 -8.54 -1.47 2.61
CA GLY A 80 -8.88 -2.90 2.57
C GLY A 80 -7.80 -3.73 1.89
N TYR A 81 -7.48 -3.45 0.63
CA TYR A 81 -6.51 -4.27 -0.09
C TYR A 81 -5.07 -4.07 0.38
N SER A 82 -4.68 -2.87 0.82
CA SER A 82 -3.31 -2.60 1.31
C SER A 82 -2.99 -3.35 2.61
N THR A 83 -3.98 -3.54 3.48
CA THR A 83 -3.83 -4.35 4.68
C THR A 83 -3.53 -5.80 4.33
N ILE A 84 -4.28 -6.37 3.38
CA ILE A 84 -4.06 -7.73 2.87
C ILE A 84 -2.67 -7.84 2.23
N LEU A 85 -2.35 -6.90 1.33
CA LEU A 85 -1.08 -6.87 0.62
C LEU A 85 0.12 -6.73 1.56
N GLY A 86 0.03 -5.85 2.56
CA GLY A 86 1.08 -5.66 3.57
C GLY A 86 1.36 -6.91 4.38
N THR A 87 0.31 -7.63 4.79
CA THR A 87 0.43 -8.89 5.52
C THR A 87 1.08 -9.97 4.66
N ILE A 88 0.64 -10.11 3.41
CA ILE A 88 1.16 -11.12 2.49
C ILE A 88 2.62 -10.83 2.13
N ASN A 89 2.96 -9.60 1.78
CA ASN A 89 4.33 -9.22 1.43
C ASN A 89 5.31 -9.38 2.59
N GLY A 90 4.86 -9.15 3.83
CA GLY A 90 5.66 -9.40 5.02
C GLY A 90 6.09 -10.86 5.19
N ILE A 91 5.31 -11.81 4.66
CA ILE A 91 5.60 -13.25 4.70
C ILE A 91 6.25 -13.71 3.39
N ALA A 92 5.83 -13.18 2.25
CA ALA A 92 6.24 -13.58 0.92
C ALA A 92 7.74 -13.42 0.69
N GLN A 93 8.27 -12.24 1.02
CA GLN A 93 9.67 -11.92 0.76
C GLN A 93 10.67 -12.85 1.48
N PRO A 94 10.57 -13.09 2.81
CA PRO A 94 11.48 -14.01 3.48
C PRO A 94 11.31 -15.46 3.02
N VAL A 95 10.09 -15.89 2.72
CA VAL A 95 9.84 -17.27 2.25
C VAL A 95 10.42 -17.50 0.86
N LEU A 96 10.24 -16.58 -0.07
CA LEU A 96 10.79 -16.69 -1.42
C LEU A 96 12.32 -16.60 -1.42
N ARG A 97 12.90 -15.79 -0.55
CA ARG A 97 14.36 -15.70 -0.39
C ARG A 97 14.97 -17.02 0.08
N ASN A 98 14.32 -17.71 0.99
CA ASN A 98 14.81 -19.01 1.52
C ASN A 98 14.80 -20.16 0.50
N VAL A 99 14.07 -20.01 -0.60
CA VAL A 99 13.96 -21.01 -1.68
C VAL A 99 14.52 -20.53 -3.01
N SER A 100 15.29 -19.44 -3.00
CA SER A 100 15.81 -18.79 -4.23
C SER A 100 16.80 -19.65 -5.01
N GLU A 101 17.47 -20.63 -4.37
CA GLU A 101 18.45 -21.51 -4.99
C GLU A 101 17.83 -22.69 -5.75
N ASP A 102 16.58 -23.04 -5.46
CA ASP A 102 15.86 -24.16 -6.08
C ASP A 102 14.64 -23.62 -6.85
N THR A 103 14.78 -23.52 -8.16
CA THR A 103 13.74 -22.97 -9.05
C THR A 103 12.43 -23.76 -9.01
N GLU A 104 12.49 -25.10 -8.91
CA GLU A 104 11.26 -25.90 -8.85
C GLU A 104 10.51 -25.68 -7.54
N ARG A 105 11.25 -25.62 -6.45
CA ARG A 105 10.71 -25.34 -5.12
C ARG A 105 10.16 -23.92 -5.05
N GLN A 106 10.85 -22.96 -5.63
CA GLN A 106 10.42 -21.56 -5.72
C GLN A 106 9.08 -21.45 -6.47
N CYS A 107 8.95 -22.06 -7.64
CA CYS A 107 7.69 -22.07 -8.39
C CYS A 107 6.53 -22.73 -7.61
N ARG A 108 6.80 -23.79 -6.88
CA ARG A 108 5.80 -24.49 -6.07
C ARG A 108 5.32 -23.61 -4.90
N VAL A 109 6.26 -22.97 -4.22
CA VAL A 109 5.97 -22.03 -3.13
C VAL A 109 5.18 -20.83 -3.67
N PHE A 110 5.60 -20.22 -4.76
CA PHE A 110 4.91 -19.11 -5.39
C PHE A 110 3.46 -19.43 -5.75
N ARG A 111 3.21 -20.58 -6.38
CA ARG A 111 1.84 -21.04 -6.69
C ARG A 111 0.99 -21.22 -5.43
N LYS A 112 1.58 -21.73 -4.35
CA LYS A 112 0.88 -21.88 -3.06
C LYS A 112 0.53 -20.51 -2.48
N MET A 113 1.44 -19.56 -2.56
CA MET A 113 1.21 -18.18 -2.11
C MET A 113 0.12 -17.48 -2.92
N LEU A 114 0.13 -17.64 -4.25
CA LEU A 114 -0.93 -17.10 -5.12
C LEU A 114 -2.32 -17.62 -4.71
N ARG A 115 -2.44 -18.92 -4.48
CA ARG A 115 -3.71 -19.51 -4.05
C ARG A 115 -4.16 -19.00 -2.68
N PHE A 116 -3.23 -18.88 -1.74
CA PHE A 116 -3.51 -18.36 -0.41
C PHE A 116 -3.91 -16.90 -0.45
N THR A 117 -3.21 -16.09 -1.24
CA THR A 117 -3.55 -14.67 -1.46
C THR A 117 -4.95 -14.54 -2.05
N ALA A 118 -5.28 -15.30 -3.09
CA ALA A 118 -6.59 -15.30 -3.70
C ALA A 118 -7.68 -15.72 -2.70
N PHE A 119 -7.43 -16.78 -1.92
CA PHE A 119 -8.37 -17.27 -0.92
C PHE A 119 -8.71 -16.26 0.17
N ILE A 120 -7.78 -15.38 0.53
CA ILE A 120 -8.03 -14.30 1.51
C ILE A 120 -8.61 -13.07 0.82
N SER A 121 -8.02 -12.66 -0.33
CA SER A 121 -8.36 -11.42 -1.00
C SER A 121 -9.80 -11.38 -1.51
N PHE A 122 -10.26 -12.44 -2.14
CA PHE A 122 -11.62 -12.46 -2.70
C PHE A 122 -12.70 -12.36 -1.62
N PRO A 123 -12.76 -13.23 -0.59
CA PRO A 123 -13.80 -13.11 0.42
C PRO A 123 -13.73 -11.79 1.18
N ALA A 124 -12.54 -11.28 1.48
CA ALA A 124 -12.38 -10.05 2.22
C ALA A 124 -12.87 -8.83 1.44
N LEU A 125 -12.51 -8.69 0.16
CA LEU A 125 -12.89 -7.52 -0.63
C LEU A 125 -14.32 -7.64 -1.17
N PHE A 126 -14.81 -8.83 -1.48
CA PHE A 126 -16.24 -9.02 -1.77
C PHE A 126 -17.10 -8.80 -0.54
N GLY A 127 -16.65 -9.26 0.65
CA GLY A 127 -17.33 -8.96 1.91
C GLY A 127 -17.35 -7.46 2.19
N LEU A 128 -16.23 -6.77 1.97
CA LEU A 128 -16.16 -5.31 2.12
C LEU A 128 -17.08 -4.59 1.13
N SER A 129 -17.23 -5.09 -0.10
CA SER A 129 -18.18 -4.59 -1.09
C SER A 129 -19.63 -4.71 -0.63
N LEU A 130 -19.99 -5.84 0.00
CA LEU A 130 -21.36 -6.07 0.50
C LEU A 130 -21.74 -5.14 1.65
N ILE A 131 -20.82 -4.87 2.57
CA ILE A 131 -21.05 -4.02 3.73
C ILE A 131 -20.71 -2.54 3.47
N ALA A 132 -20.35 -2.16 2.24
CA ALA A 132 -19.93 -0.79 1.92
C ALA A 132 -20.95 0.30 2.29
N PRO A 133 -22.28 0.13 2.05
CA PRO A 133 -23.26 1.13 2.43
C PRO A 133 -23.30 1.37 3.94
N GLU A 134 -23.37 0.30 4.72
CA GLU A 134 -23.42 0.37 6.19
C GLU A 134 -22.11 0.93 6.75
N LEU A 135 -20.99 0.53 6.18
CA LEU A 135 -19.66 0.99 6.60
C LEU A 135 -19.51 2.49 6.40
N ILE A 136 -19.95 3.03 5.25
CA ILE A 136 -19.87 4.47 4.96
C ILE A 136 -20.83 5.24 5.87
N THR A 137 -22.06 4.80 6.04
CA THR A 137 -23.05 5.44 6.90
C THR A 137 -22.57 5.52 8.35
N ILE A 138 -22.01 4.42 8.89
CA ILE A 138 -21.55 4.37 10.29
C ILE A 138 -20.26 5.18 10.50
N THR A 139 -19.34 5.16 9.53
CA THR A 139 -18.00 5.76 9.73
C THR A 139 -17.92 7.22 9.38
N ILE A 140 -18.71 7.69 8.41
CA ILE A 140 -18.59 9.07 7.91
C ILE A 140 -19.88 9.85 8.12
N THR A 141 -20.93 9.55 7.41
CA THR A 141 -22.29 10.15 7.53
C THR A 141 -23.08 9.78 6.28
N ASP A 142 -24.42 9.89 6.33
CA ASP A 142 -25.33 9.63 5.20
C ASP A 142 -25.05 10.50 3.96
N LYS A 143 -24.44 11.67 4.15
CA LYS A 143 -24.03 12.56 3.04
C LYS A 143 -23.14 11.86 2.00
N TRP A 144 -22.37 10.84 2.39
CA TRP A 144 -21.41 10.15 1.55
C TRP A 144 -21.92 8.83 0.96
N ASN A 145 -23.24 8.66 0.97
CA ASN A 145 -23.86 7.39 0.54
C ASN A 145 -23.58 7.06 -0.94
N GLU A 146 -23.43 8.08 -1.79
CA GLU A 146 -23.02 7.90 -3.19
C GLU A 146 -21.62 7.25 -3.32
N SER A 147 -20.75 7.48 -2.34
CA SER A 147 -19.43 6.81 -2.30
C SER A 147 -19.55 5.32 -2.09
N ALA A 148 -20.64 4.80 -1.50
CA ALA A 148 -20.82 3.39 -1.24
C ALA A 148 -20.91 2.57 -2.53
N ILE A 149 -21.67 3.07 -3.51
CA ILE A 149 -21.83 2.41 -4.83
C ILE A 149 -20.48 2.35 -5.55
N ILE A 150 -19.75 3.47 -5.51
CA ILE A 150 -18.40 3.54 -6.12
C ILE A 150 -17.45 2.56 -5.41
N MET A 151 -17.52 2.50 -4.08
CA MET A 151 -16.70 1.59 -3.27
C MET A 151 -17.00 0.12 -3.58
N GLN A 152 -18.26 -0.25 -3.77
CA GLN A 152 -18.66 -1.60 -4.15
C GLN A 152 -17.97 -2.04 -5.45
N ILE A 153 -18.00 -1.19 -6.47
CA ILE A 153 -17.38 -1.45 -7.78
C ILE A 153 -15.86 -1.54 -7.65
N LEU A 154 -15.25 -0.58 -6.92
CA LEU A 154 -13.81 -0.55 -6.70
C LEU A 154 -13.30 -1.77 -5.92
N CYS A 155 -14.04 -2.25 -4.93
CA CYS A 155 -13.68 -3.43 -4.15
C CYS A 155 -13.62 -4.69 -5.02
N ILE A 156 -14.57 -4.87 -5.94
CA ILE A 156 -14.58 -6.00 -6.89
C ILE A 156 -13.31 -5.97 -7.76
N GLY A 157 -12.99 -4.81 -8.34
CA GLY A 157 -11.76 -4.65 -9.15
C GLY A 157 -10.49 -4.83 -8.32
N SER A 158 -10.47 -4.29 -7.12
CA SER A 158 -9.30 -4.33 -6.23
C SER A 158 -9.04 -5.71 -5.63
N ALA A 159 -9.97 -6.66 -5.71
CA ALA A 159 -9.76 -8.04 -5.26
C ALA A 159 -8.60 -8.76 -5.98
N PHE A 160 -8.27 -8.31 -7.18
CA PHE A 160 -7.16 -8.84 -7.98
C PHE A 160 -5.80 -8.18 -7.67
N LEU A 161 -5.78 -6.99 -7.06
CA LEU A 161 -4.55 -6.24 -6.80
C LEU A 161 -3.54 -6.98 -5.90
N PRO A 162 -3.93 -7.67 -4.81
CA PRO A 162 -2.97 -8.42 -4.01
C PRO A 162 -2.31 -9.57 -4.77
N ILE A 163 -2.99 -10.15 -5.75
CA ILE A 163 -2.46 -11.21 -6.62
C ILE A 163 -1.47 -10.64 -7.62
N GLN A 164 -1.77 -9.47 -8.20
CA GLN A 164 -0.92 -8.79 -9.17
C GLN A 164 0.37 -8.28 -8.55
N ASN A 165 0.36 -7.91 -7.27
CA ASN A 165 1.50 -7.32 -6.56
C ASN A 165 2.34 -8.35 -5.75
N LEU A 166 2.07 -9.64 -5.88
CA LEU A 166 2.85 -10.73 -5.27
C LEU A 166 4.04 -11.09 -6.14
#